data_2f4268a5c79b927ad60ee69b4cec0628
#
_entry.id   2f4268a5c79b927ad60ee69b4cec0628
#
_cell.length_a   1.000
_cell.length_b   1.000
_cell.length_c   1.000
_cell.angle_alpha   90.00
_cell.angle_beta   90.00
_cell.angle_gamma   90.00
#
_symmetry.space_group_name_H-M   'P 1'
#
loop_
_entity.id
_entity.type
_entity.pdbx_description
1 polymer ?
#
loop_
_entity_poly.entity_id
_entity_poly.type
_entity_poly.pdbx_seq_one_letter_code
_entity_poly.pdbx_strand_id
1 'polypeptide(L)'
;LDMLHMAFSRLKEDKSPGLDGQSVGDYRENLEPNLQDLLQRIHRGSYRPQPCLRRDIPKENGKTRPLGLACVEDKIVQRTLVMILERIYEVDFYDNSYGYRPGKSCHQALGELGKVIATRRVDWISDAD
;
A
#
# COMPACT_ATOMS: atom_id res chain seq x y z
N LEU A 1 -3.56 -19.80 1.92
CA LEU A 1 -4.30 -19.46 0.70
C LEU A 1 -5.32 -18.36 0.96
N ASP A 2 -6.14 -18.44 2.02
CA ASP A 2 -7.21 -17.48 2.36
C ASP A 2 -6.72 -16.02 2.45
N MET A 3 -5.56 -15.81 3.02
CA MET A 3 -4.98 -14.45 3.07
C MET A 3 -4.62 -13.89 1.69
N LEU A 4 -4.16 -14.73 0.76
CA LEU A 4 -3.90 -14.31 -0.63
C LEU A 4 -5.21 -13.95 -1.34
N HIS A 5 -6.28 -14.73 -1.15
CA HIS A 5 -7.62 -14.40 -1.64
C HIS A 5 -8.13 -13.07 -1.07
N MET A 6 -8.01 -12.87 0.24
CA MET A 6 -8.37 -11.61 0.88
C MET A 6 -7.53 -10.44 0.36
N ALA A 7 -6.24 -10.64 0.13
CA ALA A 7 -5.37 -9.62 -0.42
C ALA A 7 -5.79 -9.26 -1.85
N PHE A 8 -6.05 -10.27 -2.70
CA PHE A 8 -6.52 -10.07 -4.07
C PHE A 8 -7.85 -9.32 -4.11
N SER A 9 -8.84 -9.69 -3.29
CA SER A 9 -10.15 -9.02 -3.24
C SER A 9 -10.09 -7.53 -2.87
N ARG A 10 -9.00 -7.08 -2.25
CA ARG A 10 -8.75 -5.68 -1.90
C ARG A 10 -7.99 -4.90 -2.98
N LEU A 11 -7.59 -5.55 -4.06
CA LEU A 11 -6.99 -4.85 -5.20
C LEU A 11 -8.08 -4.14 -6.01
N LYS A 12 -7.77 -2.92 -6.45
CA LYS A 12 -8.65 -2.16 -7.34
C LYS A 12 -8.45 -2.62 -8.78
N GLU A 13 -9.54 -2.87 -9.50
CA GLU A 13 -9.51 -3.35 -10.89
C GLU A 13 -9.01 -2.30 -11.89
N ASP A 14 -9.25 -1.03 -11.60
CA ASP A 14 -8.92 0.11 -12.46
C ASP A 14 -7.44 0.51 -12.43
N LYS A 15 -6.58 -0.27 -11.77
CA LYS A 15 -5.15 0.04 -11.67
C LYS A 15 -4.36 -0.50 -12.86
N SER A 16 -3.45 0.34 -13.34
CA SER A 16 -2.53 -0.01 -14.41
C SER A 16 -1.75 -1.29 -14.11
N PRO A 17 -1.55 -2.16 -15.12
CA PRO A 17 -0.73 -3.36 -14.99
C PRO A 17 0.73 -3.02 -14.72
N GLY A 18 1.49 -4.01 -14.23
CA GLY A 18 2.93 -3.94 -14.06
C GLY A 18 3.71 -4.17 -15.35
N LEU A 19 4.96 -4.60 -15.19
CA LEU A 19 5.86 -4.89 -16.32
C LEU A 19 5.37 -6.06 -17.19
N ASP A 20 4.67 -7.02 -16.59
CA ASP A 20 4.08 -8.20 -17.25
C ASP A 20 2.87 -7.87 -18.12
N GLY A 21 2.34 -6.65 -18.05
CA GLY A 21 1.15 -6.22 -18.77
C GLY A 21 -0.15 -6.85 -18.28
N GLN A 22 -0.12 -7.72 -17.26
CA GLN A 22 -1.29 -8.41 -16.74
C GLN A 22 -2.13 -7.50 -15.85
N SER A 23 -3.40 -7.33 -16.20
CA SER A 23 -4.38 -6.60 -15.38
C SER A 23 -4.91 -7.48 -14.23
N VAL A 24 -5.60 -6.86 -13.27
CA VAL A 24 -6.29 -7.59 -12.19
C VAL A 24 -7.40 -8.48 -12.77
N GLY A 25 -8.07 -8.02 -13.85
CA GLY A 25 -9.08 -8.82 -14.56
C GLY A 25 -8.51 -10.07 -15.19
N ASP A 26 -7.39 -9.94 -15.92
CA ASP A 26 -6.72 -11.08 -16.57
C ASP A 26 -6.24 -12.11 -15.53
N TYR A 27 -5.69 -11.63 -14.40
CA TYR A 27 -5.26 -12.51 -13.31
C TYR A 27 -6.42 -13.28 -12.69
N ARG A 28 -7.61 -12.67 -12.63
CA ARG A 28 -8.84 -13.26 -12.08
C ARG A 28 -9.34 -14.45 -12.89
N GLU A 29 -9.14 -14.48 -14.20
CA GLU A 29 -9.59 -15.58 -15.06
C GLU A 29 -9.05 -16.95 -14.61
N ASN A 30 -7.84 -16.96 -14.04
CA ASN A 30 -7.19 -18.17 -13.53
C ASN A 30 -6.78 -17.99 -12.06
N LEU A 31 -7.62 -17.35 -11.25
CA LEU A 31 -7.28 -16.92 -9.90
C LEU A 31 -6.77 -18.04 -8.99
N GLU A 32 -7.53 -19.15 -8.93
CA GLU A 32 -7.20 -20.24 -8.00
C GLU A 32 -5.87 -20.92 -8.34
N PRO A 33 -5.61 -21.36 -9.58
CA PRO A 33 -4.30 -21.89 -9.97
C PRO A 33 -3.15 -20.90 -9.73
N ASN A 34 -3.36 -19.62 -10.05
CA ASN A 34 -2.35 -18.58 -9.87
C ASN A 34 -1.99 -18.38 -8.40
N LEU A 35 -2.98 -18.31 -7.51
CA LEU A 35 -2.75 -18.15 -6.07
C LEU A 35 -2.12 -19.39 -5.43
N GLN A 36 -2.47 -20.59 -5.91
CA GLN A 36 -1.85 -21.84 -5.44
C GLN A 36 -0.38 -21.91 -5.84
N ASP A 37 -0.04 -21.57 -7.08
CA ASP A 37 1.36 -21.50 -7.53
C ASP A 37 2.15 -20.45 -6.76
N LEU A 38 1.59 -19.26 -6.61
CA LEU A 38 2.21 -18.18 -5.81
C LEU A 38 2.48 -18.64 -4.37
N LEU A 39 1.52 -19.29 -3.73
CA LEU A 39 1.67 -19.83 -2.37
C LEU A 39 2.79 -20.85 -2.30
N GLN A 40 2.88 -21.77 -3.27
CA GLN A 40 3.95 -22.77 -3.33
C GLN A 40 5.32 -22.10 -3.50
N ARG A 41 5.44 -21.10 -4.38
CA ARG A 41 6.70 -20.35 -4.56
C ARG A 41 7.11 -19.61 -3.29
N ILE A 42 6.16 -19.03 -2.56
CA ILE A 42 6.43 -18.39 -1.27
C ILE A 42 6.93 -19.41 -0.25
N HIS A 43 6.24 -20.55 -0.09
CA HIS A 43 6.63 -21.59 0.89
C HIS A 43 7.98 -22.21 0.57
N ARG A 44 8.34 -22.37 -0.69
CA ARG A 44 9.64 -22.90 -1.11
C ARG A 44 10.77 -21.87 -1.05
N GLY A 45 10.48 -20.61 -0.73
CA GLY A 45 11.45 -19.51 -0.77
C GLY A 45 11.92 -19.16 -2.19
N SER A 46 11.22 -19.61 -3.22
CA SER A 46 11.55 -19.38 -4.64
C SER A 46 10.84 -18.16 -5.24
N TYR A 47 9.89 -17.56 -4.52
CA TYR A 47 9.26 -16.32 -4.98
C TYR A 47 10.31 -15.21 -5.15
N ARG A 48 10.22 -14.51 -6.26
CA ARG A 48 11.04 -13.32 -6.55
C ARG A 48 10.13 -12.23 -7.13
N PRO A 49 10.12 -11.03 -6.54
CA PRO A 49 9.33 -9.92 -7.07
C PRO A 49 9.84 -9.52 -8.45
N GLN A 50 8.92 -9.11 -9.30
CA GLN A 50 9.23 -8.59 -10.62
C GLN A 50 9.70 -7.13 -10.54
N PRO A 51 10.52 -6.65 -11.49
CA PRO A 51 10.84 -5.23 -11.60
C PRO A 51 9.56 -4.40 -11.78
N CYS A 52 9.51 -3.24 -11.13
CA CYS A 52 8.40 -2.31 -11.31
C CYS A 52 8.52 -1.58 -12.67
N LEU A 53 7.40 -1.45 -13.37
CA LEU A 53 7.31 -0.58 -14.53
C LEU A 53 7.32 0.88 -14.08
N ARG A 54 8.33 1.65 -14.50
CA ARG A 54 8.41 3.08 -14.18
C ARG A 54 7.45 3.88 -15.06
N ARG A 55 6.64 4.73 -14.45
CA ARG A 55 5.82 5.75 -15.09
C ARG A 55 6.08 7.11 -14.45
N ASP A 56 6.33 8.11 -15.28
CA ASP A 56 6.51 9.47 -14.79
C ASP A 56 5.17 10.23 -14.83
N ILE A 57 4.74 10.73 -13.66
CA ILE A 57 3.47 11.45 -13.49
C ILE A 57 3.78 12.96 -13.39
N PRO A 58 3.08 13.81 -14.16
CA PRO A 58 3.27 15.25 -14.07
C PRO A 58 2.80 15.78 -12.69
N LYS A 59 3.54 16.74 -12.15
CA LYS A 59 3.18 17.54 -10.98
C LYS A 59 2.64 18.89 -11.42
N GLU A 60 1.86 19.55 -10.55
CA GLU A 60 1.29 20.88 -10.80
C GLU A 60 2.33 21.95 -11.14
N ASN A 61 3.56 21.79 -10.67
CA ASN A 61 4.68 22.71 -10.92
C ASN A 61 5.46 22.42 -12.22
N GLY A 62 4.93 21.61 -13.13
CA GLY A 62 5.57 21.24 -14.40
C GLY A 62 6.69 20.20 -14.27
N LYS A 63 7.02 19.73 -13.05
CA LYS A 63 7.97 18.64 -12.84
C LYS A 63 7.24 17.29 -12.95
N THR A 64 8.00 16.21 -13.12
CA THR A 64 7.47 14.85 -13.06
C THR A 64 7.89 14.16 -11.76
N ARG A 65 7.10 13.19 -11.32
CA ARG A 65 7.49 12.25 -10.27
C ARG A 65 7.46 10.83 -10.82
N PRO A 66 8.49 10.02 -10.57
CA PRO A 66 8.45 8.62 -10.94
C PRO A 66 7.46 7.85 -10.06
N LEU A 67 6.70 6.96 -10.69
CA LEU A 67 5.83 5.98 -10.03
C LEU A 67 6.25 4.58 -10.48
N GLY A 68 6.47 3.67 -9.53
CA GLY A 68 6.70 2.26 -9.80
C GLY A 68 5.38 1.48 -9.82
N LEU A 69 5.07 0.84 -10.93
CA LEU A 69 3.90 -0.03 -11.08
C LEU A 69 4.35 -1.48 -10.90
N ALA A 70 3.97 -2.08 -9.79
CA ALA A 70 4.24 -3.49 -9.50
C ALA A 70 3.28 -4.41 -10.27
N CYS A 71 3.70 -5.63 -10.56
CA CYS A 71 2.85 -6.69 -11.11
C CYS A 71 1.75 -7.11 -10.13
N VAL A 72 0.70 -7.77 -10.63
CA VAL A 72 -0.46 -8.14 -9.80
C VAL A 72 -0.05 -9.08 -8.67
N GLU A 73 0.79 -10.08 -8.92
CA GLU A 73 1.29 -10.99 -7.88
C GLU A 73 2.03 -10.25 -6.76
N ASP A 74 2.90 -9.31 -7.14
CA ASP A 74 3.65 -8.52 -6.16
C ASP A 74 2.72 -7.64 -5.31
N LYS A 75 1.67 -7.08 -5.92
CA LYS A 75 0.62 -6.34 -5.19
C LYS A 75 -0.11 -7.24 -4.19
N ILE A 76 -0.41 -8.50 -4.56
CA ILE A 76 -1.03 -9.49 -3.66
C ILE A 76 -0.12 -9.77 -2.48
N VAL A 77 1.16 -10.08 -2.73
CA VAL A 77 2.14 -10.36 -1.66
C VAL A 77 2.30 -9.15 -0.74
N GLN A 78 2.50 -7.95 -1.30
CA GLN A 78 2.61 -6.71 -0.53
C GLN A 78 1.36 -6.47 0.33
N ARG A 79 0.16 -6.67 -0.25
CA ARG A 79 -1.09 -6.50 0.50
C ARG A 79 -1.24 -7.51 1.61
N THR A 80 -0.83 -8.76 1.37
CA THR A 80 -0.82 -9.82 2.40
C THR A 80 0.10 -9.43 3.55
N LEU A 81 1.31 -8.97 3.25
CA LEU A 81 2.26 -8.52 4.27
C LEU A 81 1.70 -7.33 5.07
N VAL A 82 1.11 -6.35 4.39
CA VAL A 82 0.46 -5.21 5.05
C VAL A 82 -0.61 -5.68 6.04
N MET A 83 -1.46 -6.63 5.64
CA MET A 83 -2.53 -7.16 6.51
C MET A 83 -1.98 -7.85 7.77
N ILE A 84 -0.82 -8.50 7.67
CA ILE A 84 -0.14 -9.12 8.83
C ILE A 84 0.47 -8.02 9.72
N LEU A 85 1.26 -7.13 9.11
CA LEU A 85 1.99 -6.09 9.82
C LEU A 85 1.05 -5.08 10.51
N GLU A 86 -0.06 -4.73 9.88
CA GLU A 86 -1.11 -3.91 10.50
C GLU A 86 -1.58 -4.51 11.83
N ARG A 87 -1.76 -5.83 11.91
CA ARG A 87 -2.19 -6.50 13.14
C ARG A 87 -1.14 -6.51 14.24
N ILE A 88 0.13 -6.53 13.86
CA ILE A 88 1.25 -6.54 14.81
C ILE A 88 1.52 -5.14 15.32
N TYR A 89 1.64 -4.15 14.42
CA TYR A 89 2.13 -2.82 14.77
C TYR A 89 1.04 -1.83 15.16
N GLU A 90 -0.25 -2.11 14.89
CA GLU A 90 -1.33 -1.17 15.22
C GLU A 90 -1.41 -0.87 16.72
N VAL A 91 -1.01 -1.81 17.56
CA VAL A 91 -0.98 -1.65 19.02
C VAL A 91 0.20 -0.82 19.52
N ASP A 92 1.26 -0.69 18.72
CA ASP A 92 2.49 0.02 19.09
C ASP A 92 2.49 1.48 18.61
N PHE A 93 1.59 1.85 17.71
CA PHE A 93 1.52 3.21 17.20
C PHE A 93 0.97 4.19 18.25
N TYR A 94 1.61 5.33 18.37
CA TYR A 94 1.08 6.45 19.18
C TYR A 94 -0.27 6.92 18.63
N ASP A 95 -1.14 7.43 19.51
CA ASP A 95 -2.46 7.94 19.14
C ASP A 95 -2.42 9.09 18.14
N ASN A 96 -1.36 9.87 18.17
CA ASN A 96 -1.11 10.99 17.26
C ASN A 96 -0.40 10.59 15.95
N SER A 97 -0.19 9.31 15.69
CA SER A 97 0.25 8.80 14.40
C SER A 97 -0.96 8.57 13.50
N TYR A 98 -1.06 9.30 12.39
CA TYR A 98 -2.23 9.29 11.50
C TYR A 98 -1.97 8.69 10.13
N GLY A 99 -0.72 8.66 9.69
CA GLY A 99 -0.34 8.24 8.34
C GLY A 99 -0.59 6.76 8.08
N TYR A 100 -1.32 6.45 7.01
CA TYR A 100 -1.53 5.09 6.50
C TYR A 100 -2.14 4.07 7.48
N ARG A 101 -2.77 4.54 8.56
CA ARG A 101 -3.41 3.68 9.57
C ARG A 101 -4.90 3.49 9.31
N PRO A 102 -5.46 2.28 9.57
CA PRO A 102 -6.89 2.04 9.51
C PRO A 102 -7.68 2.99 10.42
N GLY A 103 -8.76 3.57 9.91
CA GLY A 103 -9.62 4.48 10.70
C GLY A 103 -9.00 5.83 11.04
N LYS A 104 -7.77 6.12 10.62
CA LYS A 104 -7.11 7.42 10.76
C LYS A 104 -7.13 8.19 9.44
N SER A 105 -7.14 9.53 9.52
CA SER A 105 -7.16 10.39 8.34
C SER A 105 -6.33 11.67 8.55
N CYS A 106 -5.93 12.29 7.45
CA CYS A 106 -5.25 13.59 7.48
C CYS A 106 -6.13 14.70 8.09
N HIS A 107 -7.46 14.64 7.91
CA HIS A 107 -8.38 15.59 8.53
C HIS A 107 -8.39 15.50 10.06
N GLN A 108 -8.31 14.28 10.61
CA GLN A 108 -8.16 14.09 12.05
C GLN A 108 -6.83 14.64 12.56
N ALA A 109 -5.73 14.41 11.82
CA ALA A 109 -4.42 14.97 12.16
C ALA A 109 -4.45 16.50 12.21
N LEU A 110 -5.03 17.14 11.18
CA LEU A 110 -5.18 18.58 11.12
C LEU A 110 -6.09 19.11 12.24
N GLY A 111 -7.16 18.40 12.57
CA GLY A 111 -8.06 18.76 13.67
C GLY A 111 -7.36 18.74 15.01
N GLU A 112 -6.55 17.72 15.30
CA GLU A 112 -5.77 17.66 16.55
C GLU A 112 -4.67 18.71 16.59
N LEU A 113 -3.96 18.95 15.49
CA LEU A 113 -2.99 20.02 15.39
C LEU A 113 -3.65 21.38 15.68
N GLY A 114 -4.80 21.66 15.06
CA GLY A 114 -5.56 22.89 15.29
C GLY A 114 -5.95 23.08 16.76
N LYS A 115 -6.42 22.00 17.45
CA LYS A 115 -6.71 22.03 18.89
C LYS A 115 -5.47 22.36 19.72
N VAL A 116 -4.34 21.71 19.42
CA VAL A 116 -3.09 21.96 20.18
C VAL A 116 -2.65 23.42 20.03
N ILE A 117 -2.66 23.94 18.81
CA ILE A 117 -2.29 25.35 18.55
C ILE A 117 -3.25 26.33 19.26
N ALA A 118 -4.54 26.03 19.28
CA ALA A 118 -5.55 26.89 19.90
C ALA A 118 -5.54 26.86 21.44
N THR A 119 -5.12 25.73 22.06
CA THR A 119 -5.25 25.52 23.51
C THR A 119 -3.93 25.54 24.26
N ARG A 120 -2.80 25.43 23.57
CA ARG A 120 -1.45 25.42 24.17
C ARG A 120 -0.59 26.53 23.59
N ARG A 121 0.35 27.01 24.38
CA ARG A 121 1.38 27.88 23.83
C ARG A 121 2.33 27.08 22.96
N VAL A 122 2.36 27.38 21.67
CA VAL A 122 3.22 26.75 20.67
C VAL A 122 4.15 27.84 20.11
N ASP A 123 5.42 27.73 20.41
CA ASP A 123 6.43 28.71 19.96
C ASP A 123 7.16 28.20 18.69
N TRP A 124 7.18 26.89 18.45
CA TRP A 124 7.89 26.26 17.32
C TRP A 124 7.08 25.14 16.70
N ILE A 125 7.12 25.05 15.38
CA ILE A 125 6.62 23.93 14.58
C ILE A 125 7.78 23.41 13.75
N SER A 126 8.08 22.11 13.85
CA SER A 126 9.08 21.44 13.02
C SER A 126 8.35 20.58 11.98
N ASP A 127 8.68 20.83 10.73
CA ASP A 127 8.26 20.00 9.60
C ASP A 127 9.49 19.27 9.08
N ALA A 128 9.44 17.94 9.04
CA ALA A 128 10.54 17.08 8.59
C ALA A 128 10.05 16.20 7.43
N ASP A 129 10.70 16.36 6.26
CA ASP A 129 10.40 15.59 5.02
C ASP A 129 11.58 14.66 4.67
#